data_27385774d8a763e424a4c9458e945955
#
_entry.id   27385774d8a763e424a4c9458e945955
#
_cell.length_a   1.000
_cell.length_b   1.000
_cell.length_c   1.000
_cell.angle_alpha   90.00
_cell.angle_beta   90.00
_cell.angle_gamma   90.00
#
_symmetry.space_group_name_H-M   'P 1'
#
loop_
_entity.id
_entity.type
_entity.pdbx_description
1 polymer ?
#
loop_
_entity_poly.entity_id
_entity_poly.type
_entity_poly.pdbx_seq_one_letter_code
_entity_poly.pdbx_strand_id
1 'polypeptide(L)'
;MQPVRHEVLTWADVDRLIDYLLPQFENEYDAMVLITRGGIIPGGMLAEAMGITHILTAAVDFPAQLEMERARLMAWPKFIQFPEDSLLSGRRTLVVDDVWGSGRTITSVRNRISTAGGLPATCVLHFNPYRNLFGNARPDYYSAITDAHIVYPWEIDRGADRALLDRTPQFPS
;
A
#
# COMPACT_ATOMS: atom_id res chain seq x y z
N MET A 1 -5.73 17.17 23.08
CA MET A 1 -5.55 16.39 21.83
C MET A 1 -4.71 17.26 20.91
N GLN A 2 -3.49 16.87 20.61
CA GLN A 2 -2.71 17.61 19.60
C GLN A 2 -3.35 17.38 18.23
N PRO A 3 -3.49 18.42 17.39
CA PRO A 3 -4.02 18.25 16.06
C PRO A 3 -3.10 17.32 15.26
N VAL A 4 -3.70 16.38 14.52
CA VAL A 4 -2.95 15.47 13.64
C VAL A 4 -2.29 16.32 12.55
N ARG A 5 -0.97 16.26 12.47
CA ARG A 5 -0.23 16.95 11.40
C ARG A 5 -0.58 16.29 10.07
N HIS A 6 -0.94 17.12 9.08
CA HIS A 6 -1.17 16.69 7.71
C HIS A 6 -0.02 17.11 6.81
N GLU A 7 0.38 16.25 5.92
CA GLU A 7 1.40 16.50 4.90
C GLU A 7 0.84 16.15 3.53
N VAL A 8 0.76 17.13 2.65
CA VAL A 8 0.21 16.97 1.29
C VAL A 8 1.36 16.84 0.32
N LEU A 9 1.39 15.74 -0.42
CA LEU A 9 2.44 15.44 -1.38
C LEU A 9 2.04 15.82 -2.80
N THR A 10 3.05 16.18 -3.59
CA THR A 10 2.96 16.35 -5.03
C THR A 10 3.39 15.06 -5.76
N TRP A 11 3.12 14.98 -7.06
CA TRP A 11 3.64 13.89 -7.89
C TRP A 11 5.16 13.85 -7.93
N ALA A 12 5.84 15.01 -7.89
CA ALA A 12 7.29 15.08 -7.81
C ALA A 12 7.83 14.54 -6.47
N ASP A 13 7.08 14.66 -5.38
CA ASP A 13 7.42 14.03 -4.11
C ASP A 13 7.32 12.51 -4.20
N VAL A 14 6.27 12.00 -4.85
CA VAL A 14 6.10 10.56 -5.08
C VAL A 14 7.23 10.00 -5.93
N ASP A 15 7.60 10.66 -7.02
CA ASP A 15 8.73 10.24 -7.86
C ASP A 15 10.03 10.11 -7.03
N ARG A 16 10.33 11.10 -6.18
CA ARG A 16 11.51 11.03 -5.30
C ARG A 16 11.44 9.87 -4.30
N LEU A 17 10.25 9.55 -3.77
CA LEU A 17 10.08 8.41 -2.87
C LEU A 17 10.31 7.08 -3.59
N ILE A 18 9.83 6.94 -4.82
CA ILE A 18 10.07 5.75 -5.66
C ILE A 18 11.56 5.64 -5.99
N ASP A 19 12.20 6.71 -6.44
CA ASP A 19 13.64 6.73 -6.75
C ASP A 19 14.50 6.34 -5.55
N TYR A 20 14.06 6.70 -4.34
CA TYR A 20 14.76 6.31 -3.11
C TYR A 20 14.55 4.83 -2.75
N LEU A 21 13.42 4.25 -3.11
CA LEU A 21 13.12 2.82 -2.86
C LEU A 21 13.91 1.89 -3.78
N LEU A 22 14.01 2.24 -5.07
CA LEU A 22 14.55 1.34 -6.08
C LEU A 22 15.94 0.77 -5.74
N PRO A 23 16.92 1.55 -5.27
CA PRO A 23 18.24 1.00 -4.92
C PRO A 23 18.26 0.17 -3.62
N GLN A 24 17.17 0.13 -2.85
CA GLN A 24 17.09 -0.66 -1.63
C GLN A 24 16.77 -2.14 -1.89
N PHE A 25 16.20 -2.46 -3.05
CA PHE A 25 15.81 -3.83 -3.36
C PHE A 25 17.04 -4.69 -3.61
N GLU A 26 17.27 -5.66 -2.72
CA GLU A 26 18.40 -6.58 -2.78
C GLU A 26 18.07 -7.89 -3.51
N ASN A 27 16.79 -8.13 -3.77
CA ASN A 27 16.29 -9.36 -4.36
C ASN A 27 15.42 -9.08 -5.60
N GLU A 28 15.39 -10.03 -6.51
CA GLU A 28 14.39 -10.09 -7.56
C GLU A 28 13.07 -10.65 -7.00
N TYR A 29 11.95 -10.16 -7.53
CA TYR A 29 10.61 -10.58 -7.15
C TYR A 29 9.89 -11.18 -8.35
N ASP A 30 9.24 -12.34 -8.12
CA ASP A 30 8.50 -13.06 -9.14
C ASP A 30 7.10 -12.51 -9.33
N ALA A 31 6.55 -11.86 -8.30
CA ALA A 31 5.21 -11.32 -8.28
C ALA A 31 5.13 -10.08 -7.38
N MET A 32 4.10 -9.28 -7.61
CA MET A 32 3.75 -8.16 -6.76
C MET A 32 2.28 -8.26 -6.36
N VAL A 33 1.99 -8.04 -5.07
CA VAL A 33 0.63 -7.92 -4.55
C VAL A 33 0.39 -6.48 -4.14
N LEU A 34 -0.51 -5.80 -4.82
CA LEU A 34 -0.92 -4.43 -4.53
C LEU A 34 -2.09 -4.43 -3.55
N ILE A 35 -1.92 -3.78 -2.42
CA ILE A 35 -3.01 -3.58 -1.46
C ILE A 35 -3.88 -2.45 -1.96
N THR A 36 -5.14 -2.74 -2.22
CA THR A 36 -6.08 -1.73 -2.72
C THR A 36 -6.62 -0.91 -1.55
N ARG A 37 -6.72 0.40 -1.72
CA ARG A 37 -6.43 1.19 -2.93
C ARG A 37 -5.02 1.80 -2.90
N GLY A 38 -4.45 2.04 -1.72
CA GLY A 38 -3.22 2.82 -1.51
C GLY A 38 -2.02 2.30 -2.30
N GLY A 39 -1.88 0.98 -2.41
CA GLY A 39 -0.77 0.34 -3.10
C GLY A 39 -0.84 0.36 -4.63
N ILE A 40 -1.98 0.76 -5.23
CA ILE A 40 -2.15 0.66 -6.69
C ILE A 40 -1.16 1.55 -7.44
N ILE A 41 -1.10 2.83 -7.09
CA ILE A 41 -0.24 3.78 -7.79
C ILE A 41 1.25 3.51 -7.54
N PRO A 42 1.73 3.47 -6.29
CA PRO A 42 3.15 3.20 -6.04
C PRO A 42 3.56 1.82 -6.53
N GLY A 43 2.69 0.81 -6.40
CA GLY A 43 2.96 -0.53 -6.89
C GLY A 43 3.06 -0.59 -8.41
N GLY A 44 2.22 0.13 -9.15
CA GLY A 44 2.32 0.24 -10.60
C GLY A 44 3.63 0.87 -11.06
N MET A 45 4.05 1.96 -10.40
CA MET A 45 5.33 2.62 -10.69
C MET A 45 6.53 1.69 -10.40
N LEU A 46 6.52 1.00 -9.27
CA LEU A 46 7.56 0.04 -8.91
C LEU A 46 7.59 -1.17 -9.86
N ALA A 47 6.44 -1.71 -10.21
CA ALA A 47 6.35 -2.85 -11.12
C ALA A 47 6.95 -2.54 -12.49
N GLU A 48 6.67 -1.36 -13.04
CA GLU A 48 7.24 -0.89 -14.30
C GLU A 48 8.76 -0.74 -14.18
N ALA A 49 9.24 -0.04 -13.13
CA ALA A 49 10.66 0.19 -12.92
C ALA A 49 11.47 -1.09 -12.67
N MET A 50 10.86 -2.09 -12.04
CA MET A 50 11.49 -3.37 -11.69
C MET A 50 11.26 -4.47 -12.73
N GLY A 51 10.47 -4.22 -13.77
CA GLY A 51 10.12 -5.21 -14.80
C GLY A 51 9.26 -6.36 -14.29
N ILE A 52 8.47 -6.14 -13.21
CA ILE A 52 7.58 -7.16 -12.66
C ILE A 52 6.26 -7.13 -13.43
N THR A 53 5.94 -8.23 -14.10
CA THR A 53 4.72 -8.36 -14.92
C THR A 53 3.61 -9.16 -14.24
N HIS A 54 3.95 -9.97 -13.23
CA HIS A 54 2.97 -10.75 -12.48
C HIS A 54 2.41 -9.93 -11.32
N ILE A 55 1.37 -9.16 -11.60
CA ILE A 55 0.76 -8.21 -10.66
C ILE A 55 -0.59 -8.76 -10.20
N LEU A 56 -0.74 -8.86 -8.89
CA LEU A 56 -1.92 -9.34 -8.18
C LEU A 56 -2.42 -8.25 -7.25
N THR A 57 -3.67 -8.35 -6.79
CA THR A 57 -4.26 -7.39 -5.86
C THR A 57 -4.83 -8.08 -4.62
N ALA A 58 -4.81 -7.38 -3.49
CA ALA A 58 -5.46 -7.80 -2.26
C ALA A 58 -6.29 -6.65 -1.68
N ALA A 59 -7.50 -6.96 -1.24
CA ALA A 59 -8.38 -6.04 -0.53
C ALA A 59 -8.76 -6.63 0.83
N VAL A 60 -8.50 -5.89 1.91
CA VAL A 60 -8.75 -6.32 3.28
C VAL A 60 -9.64 -5.31 3.96
N ASP A 61 -10.68 -5.78 4.60
CA ASP A 61 -11.54 -5.00 5.48
C ASP A 61 -11.39 -5.50 6.92
N PHE A 62 -11.54 -4.58 7.87
CA PHE A 62 -11.64 -4.88 9.28
C PHE A 62 -13.03 -4.43 9.74
N PRO A 63 -14.01 -5.35 9.80
CA PRO A 63 -15.35 -5.01 10.21
C PRO A 63 -15.34 -4.24 11.52
N ALA A 64 -16.03 -3.10 11.57
CA ALA A 64 -16.25 -2.34 12.79
C ALA A 64 -17.15 -3.20 13.70
N GLN A 65 -16.56 -3.90 14.66
CA GLN A 65 -17.35 -4.44 15.75
C GLN A 65 -17.82 -3.27 16.60
N LEU A 66 -19.12 -3.07 16.58
CA LEU A 66 -19.83 -2.10 17.39
C LEU A 66 -19.35 -2.19 18.86
N GLU A 67 -18.97 -1.06 19.42
CA GLU A 67 -18.99 -0.69 20.84
C GLU A 67 -17.79 -0.90 21.76
N MET A 68 -16.63 -1.38 21.35
CA MET A 68 -15.47 -1.31 22.28
C MET A 68 -14.15 -1.00 21.58
N GLU A 69 -13.49 0.07 21.99
CA GLU A 69 -12.15 0.41 21.50
C GLU A 69 -11.11 -0.71 21.71
N ARG A 70 -11.31 -1.56 22.69
CA ARG A 70 -10.50 -2.78 22.90
C ARG A 70 -10.78 -3.88 21.85
N ALA A 71 -11.97 -3.94 21.30
CA ALA A 71 -12.29 -4.91 20.25
C ALA A 71 -11.68 -4.59 18.88
N ARG A 72 -11.30 -3.33 18.62
CA ARG A 72 -10.60 -2.94 17.39
C ARG A 72 -9.25 -3.62 17.22
N LEU A 73 -8.56 -3.94 18.30
CA LEU A 73 -7.30 -4.68 18.28
C LEU A 73 -7.47 -6.17 17.94
N MET A 74 -8.67 -6.70 18.16
CA MET A 74 -9.00 -8.12 18.00
C MET A 74 -9.87 -8.41 16.77
N ALA A 75 -10.22 -7.40 15.96
CA ALA A 75 -10.99 -7.63 14.74
C ALA A 75 -10.16 -8.44 13.73
N TRP A 76 -10.71 -9.60 13.33
CA TRP A 76 -10.11 -10.44 12.31
C TRP A 76 -10.18 -9.77 10.95
N PRO A 77 -9.13 -9.87 10.13
CA PRO A 77 -9.17 -9.35 8.76
C PRO A 77 -10.19 -10.15 7.95
N LYS A 78 -11.00 -9.42 7.18
CA LYS A 78 -11.86 -10.00 6.16
C LYS A 78 -11.23 -9.70 4.80
N PHE A 79 -10.78 -10.73 4.10
CA PHE A 79 -10.30 -10.57 2.73
C PHE A 79 -11.51 -10.45 1.80
N ILE A 80 -11.70 -9.27 1.23
CA ILE A 80 -12.72 -9.01 0.19
C ILE A 80 -12.26 -9.60 -1.13
N GLN A 81 -10.96 -9.48 -1.39
CA GLN A 81 -10.28 -10.05 -2.55
C GLN A 81 -8.88 -10.49 -2.13
N PHE A 82 -8.49 -11.67 -2.59
CA PHE A 82 -7.14 -12.18 -2.45
C PHE A 82 -6.81 -13.14 -3.60
N PRO A 83 -5.56 -13.18 -4.10
CA PRO A 83 -5.15 -14.11 -5.15
C PRO A 83 -5.28 -15.58 -4.73
N GLU A 84 -5.46 -16.45 -5.71
CA GLU A 84 -5.38 -17.90 -5.49
C GLU A 84 -3.98 -18.30 -5.01
N ASP A 85 -3.92 -19.28 -4.11
CA ASP A 85 -2.67 -19.74 -3.50
C ASP A 85 -1.64 -20.23 -4.54
N SER A 86 -2.12 -20.84 -5.63
CA SER A 86 -1.30 -21.31 -6.76
C SER A 86 -0.51 -20.19 -7.44
N LEU A 87 -1.00 -18.95 -7.40
CA LEU A 87 -0.33 -17.79 -7.97
C LEU A 87 0.79 -17.24 -7.08
N LEU A 88 0.85 -17.68 -5.82
CA LEU A 88 1.77 -17.18 -4.80
C LEU A 88 2.76 -18.23 -4.35
N SER A 89 2.38 -19.51 -4.36
CA SER A 89 3.18 -20.60 -3.84
C SER A 89 4.57 -20.68 -4.48
N GLY A 90 5.61 -20.69 -3.64
CA GLY A 90 7.01 -20.73 -4.05
C GLY A 90 7.57 -19.43 -4.62
N ARG A 91 6.76 -18.36 -4.74
CA ARG A 91 7.17 -17.10 -5.36
C ARG A 91 7.65 -16.08 -4.34
N ARG A 92 8.73 -15.38 -4.68
CA ARG A 92 9.12 -14.15 -4.00
C ARG A 92 8.15 -13.04 -4.38
N THR A 93 7.39 -12.57 -3.40
CA THR A 93 6.27 -11.65 -3.65
C THR A 93 6.50 -10.34 -2.91
N LEU A 94 6.55 -9.23 -3.66
CA LEU A 94 6.60 -7.90 -3.07
C LEU A 94 5.18 -7.41 -2.78
N VAL A 95 4.89 -7.14 -1.51
CA VAL A 95 3.61 -6.59 -1.05
C VAL A 95 3.74 -5.08 -0.95
N VAL A 96 2.92 -4.34 -1.69
CA VAL A 96 3.02 -2.88 -1.77
C VAL A 96 1.76 -2.20 -1.25
N ASP A 97 1.97 -1.22 -0.37
CA ASP A 97 0.97 -0.25 0.06
C ASP A 97 1.58 1.16 0.04
N ASP A 98 0.77 2.20 0.23
CA ASP A 98 1.28 3.58 0.31
C ASP A 98 1.87 3.88 1.69
N VAL A 99 1.18 3.50 2.76
CA VAL A 99 1.59 3.80 4.13
C VAL A 99 1.42 2.60 5.07
N TRP A 100 2.43 2.34 5.89
CA TRP A 100 2.29 1.51 7.07
C TRP A 100 1.97 2.41 8.26
N GLY A 101 0.68 2.54 8.57
CA GLY A 101 0.21 3.19 9.78
C GLY A 101 0.11 2.19 10.93
N SER A 102 -1.07 1.63 11.18
CA SER A 102 -1.26 0.59 12.19
C SER A 102 -0.53 -0.71 11.88
N GLY A 103 -0.24 -0.98 10.62
CA GLY A 103 0.36 -2.21 10.12
C GLY A 103 -0.62 -3.39 9.97
N ARG A 104 -1.90 -3.21 10.33
CA ARG A 104 -2.89 -4.32 10.32
C ARG A 104 -3.09 -4.91 8.94
N THR A 105 -3.32 -4.07 7.95
CA THR A 105 -3.62 -4.51 6.58
C THR A 105 -2.43 -5.25 5.97
N ILE A 106 -1.28 -4.61 5.92
CA ILE A 106 -0.10 -5.17 5.27
C ILE A 106 0.41 -6.44 5.97
N THR A 107 0.33 -6.50 7.31
CA THR A 107 0.68 -7.70 8.08
C THR A 107 -0.28 -8.86 7.80
N SER A 108 -1.57 -8.58 7.66
CA SER A 108 -2.57 -9.59 7.31
C SER A 108 -2.31 -10.18 5.93
N VAL A 109 -2.03 -9.32 4.94
CA VAL A 109 -1.70 -9.75 3.56
C VAL A 109 -0.41 -10.56 3.55
N ARG A 110 0.67 -10.07 4.21
CA ARG A 110 1.93 -10.79 4.33
C ARG A 110 1.73 -12.20 4.90
N ASN A 111 1.01 -12.30 6.01
CA ASN A 111 0.77 -13.59 6.68
C ASN A 111 -0.04 -14.54 5.79
N ARG A 112 -1.03 -14.02 5.06
CA ARG A 112 -1.84 -14.82 4.14
C ARG A 112 -1.04 -15.34 2.96
N ILE A 113 -0.09 -14.54 2.43
CA ILE A 113 0.86 -14.97 1.38
C ILE A 113 1.77 -16.07 1.91
N SER A 114 2.30 -15.92 3.13
CA SER A 114 3.13 -16.98 3.76
C SER A 114 2.34 -18.28 3.93
N THR A 115 1.08 -18.20 4.33
CA THR A 115 0.18 -19.36 4.44
C THR A 115 -0.06 -20.04 3.09
N ALA A 116 -0.10 -19.28 2.01
CA ALA A 116 -0.20 -19.78 0.63
C ALA A 116 1.13 -20.39 0.11
N GLY A 117 2.18 -20.41 0.92
CA GLY A 117 3.51 -20.92 0.54
C GLY A 117 4.37 -19.92 -0.23
N GLY A 118 3.99 -18.65 -0.28
CA GLY A 118 4.79 -17.58 -0.86
C GLY A 118 5.86 -17.05 0.08
N LEU A 119 6.78 -16.27 -0.47
CA LEU A 119 7.90 -15.64 0.24
C LEU A 119 7.71 -14.10 0.18
N PRO A 120 6.90 -13.51 1.08
CA PRO A 120 6.55 -12.11 1.02
C PRO A 120 7.64 -11.20 1.59
N ALA A 121 7.86 -10.06 0.94
CA ALA A 121 8.49 -8.89 1.51
C ALA A 121 7.53 -7.69 1.40
N THR A 122 7.60 -6.75 2.34
CA THR A 122 6.68 -5.61 2.45
C THR A 122 7.36 -4.31 2.06
N CYS A 123 6.66 -3.48 1.30
CA CYS A 123 7.15 -2.20 0.81
C CYS A 123 6.08 -1.12 0.93
N VAL A 124 6.45 0.03 1.47
CA VAL A 124 5.59 1.21 1.56
C VAL A 124 6.36 2.48 1.23
N LEU A 125 5.66 3.54 0.84
CA LEU A 125 6.27 4.85 0.71
C LEU A 125 6.59 5.45 2.09
N HIS A 126 5.63 5.41 3.02
CA HIS A 126 5.80 5.94 4.36
C HIS A 126 5.59 4.90 5.45
N PHE A 127 6.46 4.92 6.44
CA PHE A 127 6.32 4.16 7.67
C PHE A 127 6.02 5.11 8.84
N ASN A 128 4.94 4.84 9.58
CA ASN A 128 4.59 5.58 10.78
C ASN A 128 4.77 4.69 12.03
N PRO A 129 5.94 4.71 12.66
CA PRO A 129 6.21 3.87 13.82
C PRO A 129 5.37 4.25 15.06
N TYR A 130 4.86 5.47 15.11
CA TYR A 130 4.08 5.98 16.25
C TYR A 130 2.63 5.43 16.28
N ARG A 131 2.13 4.95 15.13
CA ARG A 131 0.81 4.33 14.99
C ARG A 131 0.86 2.82 14.87
N ASN A 132 2.06 2.24 14.82
CA ASN A 132 2.26 0.81 14.64
C ASN A 132 1.73 0.02 15.84
N LEU A 133 0.88 -0.97 15.59
CA LEU A 133 0.27 -1.82 16.63
C LEU A 133 1.05 -3.12 16.88
N PHE A 134 2.06 -3.42 16.09
CA PHE A 134 2.78 -4.68 16.12
C PHE A 134 4.19 -4.56 16.73
N GLY A 135 4.34 -3.70 17.70
CA GLY A 135 5.60 -3.56 18.46
C GLY A 135 6.78 -3.20 17.55
N ASN A 136 7.73 -4.11 17.41
CA ASN A 136 8.94 -3.89 16.59
C ASN A 136 8.79 -4.27 15.12
N ALA A 137 7.60 -4.71 14.67
CA ALA A 137 7.37 -5.00 13.26
C ALA A 137 7.46 -3.72 12.44
N ARG A 138 8.09 -3.82 11.29
CA ARG A 138 8.27 -2.72 10.34
C ARG A 138 8.24 -3.25 8.91
N PRO A 139 8.01 -2.39 7.91
CA PRO A 139 8.17 -2.81 6.52
C PRO A 139 9.62 -3.21 6.21
N ASP A 140 9.79 -4.14 5.27
CA ASP A 140 11.11 -4.54 4.80
C ASP A 140 11.77 -3.39 4.01
N TYR A 141 10.95 -2.65 3.24
CA TYR A 141 11.38 -1.48 2.46
C TYR A 141 10.44 -0.30 2.70
N TYR A 142 10.98 0.88 2.89
CA TYR A 142 10.23 2.14 2.98
C TYR A 142 11.09 3.33 2.58
N SER A 143 10.45 4.38 2.07
CA SER A 143 11.16 5.59 1.64
C SER A 143 11.36 6.58 2.76
N ALA A 144 10.35 6.78 3.61
CA ALA A 144 10.38 7.81 4.65
C ALA A 144 9.65 7.37 5.92
N ILE A 145 10.09 7.92 7.05
CA ILE A 145 9.38 7.82 8.34
C ILE A 145 8.52 9.07 8.50
N THR A 146 7.31 8.91 9.01
CA THR A 146 6.41 10.01 9.28
C THR A 146 5.68 9.85 10.61
N ASP A 147 5.28 10.95 11.22
CA ASP A 147 4.32 11.05 12.32
C ASP A 147 2.98 11.67 11.86
N ALA A 148 2.95 12.13 10.60
CA ALA A 148 1.84 12.84 10.01
C ALA A 148 0.80 11.91 9.35
N HIS A 149 -0.38 12.47 9.08
CA HIS A 149 -1.29 11.92 8.10
C HIS A 149 -0.87 12.40 6.71
N ILE A 150 -0.47 11.48 5.85
CA ILE A 150 -0.04 11.80 4.49
C ILE A 150 -1.25 11.85 3.57
N VAL A 151 -1.33 12.90 2.76
CA VAL A 151 -2.30 13.04 1.68
C VAL A 151 -1.55 12.93 0.36
N TYR A 152 -1.72 11.82 -0.32
CA TYR A 152 -1.07 11.55 -1.59
C TYR A 152 -1.78 12.26 -2.75
N PRO A 153 -1.10 12.56 -3.86
CA PRO A 153 -1.70 13.29 -4.98
C PRO A 153 -2.86 12.56 -5.66
N TRP A 154 -2.96 11.23 -5.54
CA TRP A 154 -4.09 10.46 -6.06
C TRP A 154 -5.33 10.49 -5.17
N GLU A 155 -5.21 10.95 -3.91
CA GLU A 155 -6.31 11.07 -2.95
C GLU A 155 -7.05 12.42 -3.04
N ILE A 156 -6.51 13.37 -3.81
CA ILE A 156 -7.08 14.71 -3.90
C ILE A 156 -8.49 14.62 -4.50
N ASP A 157 -9.48 15.13 -3.76
CA ASP A 157 -10.84 15.30 -4.27
C ASP A 157 -10.84 16.30 -5.42
N ARG A 158 -11.26 15.85 -6.59
CA ARG A 158 -11.31 16.68 -7.80
C ARG A 158 -12.66 17.35 -8.01
N GLY A 159 -13.64 17.07 -7.12
CA GLY A 159 -15.00 17.57 -7.21
C GLY A 159 -15.85 16.86 -8.28
N ALA A 160 -17.16 16.80 -8.05
CA ALA A 160 -18.11 16.16 -8.96
C ALA A 160 -18.28 16.92 -10.28
N ASP A 161 -18.04 18.23 -10.27
CA ASP A 161 -18.09 19.14 -11.41
C ASP A 161 -16.90 19.00 -12.38
N ARG A 162 -15.88 18.26 -11.99
CA ARG A 162 -14.74 17.92 -12.85
C ARG A 162 -14.88 16.57 -13.56
N ALA A 163 -16.07 16.02 -13.61
CA ALA A 163 -16.32 14.85 -14.43
C ALA A 163 -15.92 15.16 -15.88
N LEU A 164 -15.01 14.34 -16.43
CA LEU A 164 -14.42 14.49 -17.77
C LEU A 164 -15.44 14.34 -18.91
N LEU A 165 -16.73 14.18 -18.59
CA LEU A 165 -17.79 13.84 -19.53
C LEU A 165 -18.15 14.97 -20.50
N ASP A 166 -17.82 16.22 -20.18
CA ASP A 166 -18.22 17.38 -20.99
C ASP A 166 -17.09 18.05 -21.79
N ARG A 167 -15.90 17.47 -21.76
CA ARG A 167 -14.79 18.02 -22.55
C ARG A 167 -14.35 17.00 -23.59
N THR A 168 -14.73 17.22 -24.82
CA THR A 168 -14.10 16.55 -25.97
C THR A 168 -12.60 16.82 -25.90
N PRO A 169 -11.73 15.79 -25.80
CA PRO A 169 -10.30 16.00 -25.82
C PRO A 169 -9.90 16.69 -27.13
N GLN A 170 -9.35 17.89 -27.04
CA GLN A 170 -8.72 18.53 -28.17
C GLN A 170 -7.32 17.93 -28.29
N PHE A 171 -7.16 17.04 -29.26
CA PHE A 171 -5.83 16.58 -29.62
C PHE A 171 -5.11 17.71 -30.37
N PRO A 172 -3.87 18.04 -30.03
CA PRO A 172 -3.10 18.99 -30.81
C PRO A 172 -2.93 18.43 -32.24
N SER A 173 -3.24 19.25 -33.21
CA SER A 173 -3.06 18.99 -34.64
C SER A 173 -1.60 18.88 -35.02
#